data_9d7b9171d85dcb59caf89ec24a35e5e1
#
_entry.id   9d7b9171d85dcb59caf89ec24a35e5e1
#
_cell.length_a   1.000
_cell.length_b   1.000
_cell.length_c   1.000
_cell.angle_alpha   90.00
_cell.angle_beta   90.00
_cell.angle_gamma   90.00
#
_symmetry.space_group_name_H-M   'P 1'
#
loop_
_entity.id
_entity.type
_entity.pdbx_description
1 polymer ?
#
loop_
_entity_poly.entity_id
_entity_poly.type
_entity_poly.pdbx_seq_one_letter_code
_entity_poly.pdbx_strand_id
1 'polypeptide(L)'
;MLTNLLPKILILLSALSHLAATAQTRAVSDSIKLKYKFIKAELNQLQGDSSSLFPFFNKLLLREQQQIQQVVVVHLGDSHLQADYFPGVVRTGLQQRFGNAGRGLVAPFKVGRTNEPSSYKSSSNKRWQARRMVNEKDSLPIGISGLSIKNNDASTNLMITTMNQHGLDYSFSKITLFHQKGLNNYNFNICDSLLCFQAKIDATLDTLQELSVVKTKRSNCAIFNVDTQDTAGNKTSLIYGMMLENEQQGILYHMIGINGAEYRHYNKHEKLQQQLTYLKPDLIIISLGTNEAYAPKYKSSDFIAQVDS
;
A
#
# COMPACT_ATOMS: atom_id res chain seq x y z
N MET A 1 20.08 -42.26 -26.93
CA MET A 1 18.70 -41.98 -27.38
C MET A 1 17.80 -41.38 -26.30
N LEU A 2 18.05 -41.57 -25.00
CA LEU A 2 17.23 -40.99 -23.91
C LEU A 2 17.49 -39.51 -23.62
N THR A 3 18.67 -38.98 -23.89
CA THR A 3 19.06 -37.58 -23.56
C THR A 3 18.34 -36.50 -24.40
N ASN A 4 17.77 -36.85 -25.55
CA ASN A 4 17.05 -35.94 -26.41
C ASN A 4 15.52 -35.92 -26.18
N LEU A 5 15.01 -36.82 -25.31
CA LEU A 5 13.57 -36.89 -25.00
C LEU A 5 13.17 -36.00 -23.82
N LEU A 6 14.04 -35.83 -22.82
CA LEU A 6 13.75 -35.02 -21.62
C LEU A 6 13.37 -33.58 -21.90
N PRO A 7 14.11 -32.81 -22.74
CA PRO A 7 13.73 -31.42 -23.00
C PRO A 7 12.41 -31.30 -23.78
N LYS A 8 12.10 -32.27 -24.67
CA LYS A 8 10.82 -32.26 -25.40
C LYS A 8 9.64 -32.60 -24.51
N ILE A 9 9.81 -33.45 -23.52
CA ILE A 9 8.80 -33.80 -22.52
C ILE A 9 8.56 -32.60 -21.58
N LEU A 10 9.61 -31.86 -21.16
CA LEU A 10 9.46 -30.64 -20.35
C LEU A 10 8.72 -29.56 -21.11
N ILE A 11 9.01 -29.34 -22.39
CA ILE A 11 8.31 -28.36 -23.24
C ILE A 11 6.83 -28.75 -23.41
N LEU A 12 6.54 -30.03 -23.59
CA LEU A 12 5.15 -30.51 -23.72
C LEU A 12 4.36 -30.37 -22.43
N LEU A 13 4.98 -30.63 -21.26
CA LEU A 13 4.36 -30.47 -19.95
C LEU A 13 4.13 -28.98 -19.61
N SER A 14 5.04 -28.07 -20.00
CA SER A 14 4.84 -26.63 -19.82
C SER A 14 3.75 -26.11 -20.75
N ALA A 15 3.66 -26.56 -21.99
CA ALA A 15 2.59 -26.20 -22.91
C ALA A 15 1.21 -26.70 -22.44
N LEU A 16 1.14 -27.93 -21.90
CA LEU A 16 -0.09 -28.48 -21.32
C LEU A 16 -0.53 -27.74 -20.05
N SER A 17 0.40 -27.33 -19.21
CA SER A 17 0.07 -26.52 -18.02
C SER A 17 -0.44 -25.10 -18.38
N HIS A 18 0.10 -24.49 -19.43
CA HIS A 18 -0.41 -23.20 -19.94
C HIS A 18 -1.79 -23.33 -20.57
N LEU A 19 -2.04 -24.40 -21.33
CA LEU A 19 -3.36 -24.72 -21.91
C LEU A 19 -4.41 -25.00 -20.81
N ALA A 20 -4.05 -25.72 -19.75
CA ALA A 20 -4.93 -25.98 -18.63
C ALA A 20 -5.26 -24.69 -17.83
N ALA A 21 -4.28 -23.83 -17.60
CA ALA A 21 -4.48 -22.55 -16.92
C ALA A 21 -5.36 -21.58 -17.71
N THR A 22 -5.18 -21.50 -19.04
CA THR A 22 -6.03 -20.69 -19.91
C THR A 22 -7.46 -21.25 -20.04
N ALA A 23 -7.63 -22.57 -20.07
CA ALA A 23 -8.95 -23.21 -20.08
C ALA A 23 -9.70 -22.98 -18.76
N GLN A 24 -9.01 -23.03 -17.62
CA GLN A 24 -9.62 -22.81 -16.31
C GLN A 24 -10.05 -21.35 -16.10
N THR A 25 -9.24 -20.38 -16.53
CA THR A 25 -9.60 -18.95 -16.50
C THR A 25 -10.80 -18.65 -17.42
N ARG A 26 -10.86 -19.26 -18.57
CA ARG A 26 -11.98 -19.10 -19.50
C ARG A 26 -13.28 -19.70 -18.94
N ALA A 27 -13.23 -20.89 -18.35
CA ALA A 27 -14.39 -21.53 -17.72
C ALA A 27 -14.95 -20.73 -16.54
N VAL A 28 -14.09 -20.15 -15.69
CA VAL A 28 -14.49 -19.26 -14.58
C VAL A 28 -15.14 -17.98 -15.13
N SER A 29 -14.57 -17.37 -16.17
CA SER A 29 -15.14 -16.20 -16.81
C SER A 29 -16.55 -16.47 -17.37
N ASP A 30 -16.73 -17.59 -18.04
CA ASP A 30 -18.02 -17.95 -18.65
C ASP A 30 -19.08 -18.28 -17.58
N SER A 31 -18.73 -18.95 -16.50
CA SER A 31 -19.63 -19.19 -15.37
C SER A 31 -20.09 -17.90 -14.67
N ILE A 32 -19.20 -16.93 -14.53
CA ILE A 32 -19.54 -15.62 -13.98
C ILE A 32 -20.48 -14.85 -14.91
N LYS A 33 -20.25 -14.86 -16.23
CA LYS A 33 -21.14 -14.25 -17.23
C LYS A 33 -22.53 -14.86 -17.21
N LEU A 34 -22.61 -16.19 -17.09
CA LEU A 34 -23.89 -16.90 -17.00
C LEU A 34 -24.67 -16.53 -15.72
N LYS A 35 -23.96 -16.37 -14.60
CA LYS A 35 -24.56 -16.03 -13.31
C LYS A 35 -24.97 -14.56 -13.21
N TYR A 36 -24.20 -13.66 -13.79
CA TYR A 36 -24.38 -12.22 -13.66
C TYR A 36 -24.50 -11.55 -15.05
N LYS A 37 -25.70 -11.61 -15.64
CA LYS A 37 -25.99 -11.11 -17.00
C LYS A 37 -25.69 -9.61 -17.22
N PHE A 38 -25.57 -8.83 -16.14
CA PHE A 38 -25.23 -7.41 -16.21
C PHE A 38 -23.70 -7.17 -16.41
N ILE A 39 -22.87 -8.19 -16.25
CA ILE A 39 -21.43 -8.06 -16.47
C ILE A 39 -21.14 -8.14 -17.96
N LYS A 40 -20.69 -7.03 -18.53
CA LYS A 40 -20.26 -6.91 -19.92
C LYS A 40 -18.75 -7.11 -20.00
N ALA A 41 -18.29 -8.37 -19.92
CA ALA A 41 -16.86 -8.70 -19.87
C ALA A 41 -16.12 -8.28 -21.15
N GLU A 42 -16.82 -8.13 -22.28
CA GLU A 42 -16.29 -7.62 -23.54
C GLU A 42 -15.84 -6.16 -23.47
N LEU A 43 -16.36 -5.39 -22.50
CA LEU A 43 -15.95 -4.02 -22.25
C LEU A 43 -14.73 -3.91 -21.32
N ASN A 44 -14.34 -5.01 -20.65
CA ASN A 44 -13.15 -5.05 -19.78
C ASN A 44 -11.90 -5.27 -20.62
N GLN A 45 -11.50 -4.23 -21.34
CA GLN A 45 -10.32 -4.21 -22.21
C GLN A 45 -9.43 -3.02 -21.85
N LEU A 46 -8.12 -3.22 -21.93
CA LEU A 46 -7.17 -2.12 -21.86
C LEU A 46 -7.34 -1.24 -23.09
N GLN A 47 -7.62 0.04 -22.87
CA GLN A 47 -7.69 1.07 -23.91
C GLN A 47 -6.38 1.85 -23.94
N GLY A 48 -5.93 2.25 -25.13
CA GLY A 48 -4.72 3.04 -25.30
C GLY A 48 -3.51 2.22 -25.78
N ASP A 49 -2.34 2.85 -25.74
CA ASP A 49 -1.08 2.23 -26.19
C ASP A 49 -0.54 1.27 -25.13
N SER A 50 -0.67 -0.03 -25.40
CA SER A 50 -0.16 -1.08 -24.52
C SER A 50 1.37 -1.10 -24.40
N SER A 51 2.10 -0.44 -25.33
CA SER A 51 3.57 -0.39 -25.29
C SER A 51 4.08 0.34 -24.03
N SER A 52 3.31 1.27 -23.50
CA SER A 52 3.62 1.99 -22.25
C SER A 52 3.73 1.05 -21.04
N LEU A 53 3.12 -0.14 -21.09
CA LEU A 53 3.18 -1.17 -20.04
C LEU A 53 4.35 -2.15 -20.21
N PHE A 54 5.07 -2.14 -21.34
CA PHE A 54 6.17 -3.07 -21.57
C PHE A 54 7.28 -2.98 -20.52
N PRO A 55 7.70 -1.80 -20.02
CA PRO A 55 8.70 -1.74 -18.97
C PRO A 55 8.26 -2.47 -17.70
N PHE A 56 7.00 -2.34 -17.31
CA PHE A 56 6.44 -3.06 -16.15
C PHE A 56 6.38 -4.57 -16.39
N PHE A 57 5.88 -5.02 -17.53
CA PHE A 57 5.84 -6.45 -17.86
C PHE A 57 7.23 -7.07 -17.96
N ASN A 58 8.21 -6.34 -18.48
CA ASN A 58 9.60 -6.77 -18.50
C ASN A 58 10.16 -6.95 -17.07
N LYS A 59 9.85 -6.04 -16.15
CA LYS A 59 10.22 -6.18 -14.73
C LYS A 59 9.56 -7.40 -14.08
N LEU A 60 8.29 -7.69 -14.38
CA LEU A 60 7.64 -8.91 -13.90
C LEU A 60 8.34 -10.16 -14.42
N LEU A 61 8.75 -10.18 -15.70
CA LEU A 61 9.52 -11.27 -16.29
C LEU A 61 10.88 -11.43 -15.61
N LEU A 62 11.63 -10.34 -15.42
CA LEU A 62 12.90 -10.35 -14.69
C LEU A 62 12.73 -10.83 -13.24
N ARG A 63 11.61 -10.49 -12.60
CA ARG A 63 11.27 -10.97 -11.25
C ARG A 63 10.99 -12.48 -11.27
N GLU A 64 10.25 -12.99 -12.23
CA GLU A 64 9.97 -14.42 -12.41
C GLU A 64 11.26 -15.22 -12.65
N GLN A 65 12.21 -14.63 -13.38
CA GLN A 65 13.57 -15.17 -13.60
C GLN A 65 14.53 -14.95 -12.41
N GLN A 66 14.06 -14.39 -11.30
CA GLN A 66 14.85 -14.08 -10.10
C GLN A 66 16.03 -13.10 -10.32
N GLN A 67 16.00 -12.30 -11.38
CA GLN A 67 17.06 -11.35 -11.72
C GLN A 67 16.94 -10.01 -10.98
N ILE A 68 15.76 -9.69 -10.46
CA ILE A 68 15.53 -8.49 -9.65
C ILE A 68 14.86 -8.85 -8.32
N GLN A 69 15.06 -8.01 -7.30
CA GLN A 69 14.56 -8.25 -5.95
C GLN A 69 13.07 -7.97 -5.84
N GLN A 70 12.63 -6.82 -6.30
CA GLN A 70 11.27 -6.33 -6.10
C GLN A 70 10.72 -5.67 -7.36
N VAL A 71 9.38 -5.77 -7.50
CA VAL A 71 8.59 -4.93 -8.40
C VAL A 71 7.59 -4.18 -7.54
N VAL A 72 7.53 -2.86 -7.72
CA VAL A 72 6.74 -1.95 -6.88
C VAL A 72 5.52 -1.45 -7.65
N VAL A 73 4.34 -1.66 -7.07
CA VAL A 73 3.06 -1.14 -7.59
C VAL A 73 2.49 -0.15 -6.59
N VAL A 74 2.08 1.01 -7.06
CA VAL A 74 1.33 2.01 -6.28
C VAL A 74 -0.06 2.13 -6.87
N HIS A 75 -1.10 1.94 -6.05
CA HIS A 75 -2.50 2.05 -6.42
C HIS A 75 -3.15 3.17 -5.61
N LEU A 76 -3.51 4.26 -6.31
CA LEU A 76 -4.17 5.43 -5.75
C LEU A 76 -5.67 5.36 -6.01
N GLY A 77 -6.50 5.75 -5.04
CA GLY A 77 -7.94 5.75 -5.26
C GLY A 77 -8.78 6.21 -4.05
N ASP A 78 -10.02 5.81 -4.06
CA ASP A 78 -11.04 6.24 -3.13
C ASP A 78 -11.48 5.14 -2.13
N SER A 79 -12.76 5.11 -1.77
CA SER A 79 -13.35 4.11 -0.87
C SER A 79 -13.27 2.67 -1.39
N HIS A 80 -13.24 2.47 -2.71
CA HIS A 80 -13.10 1.14 -3.30
C HIS A 80 -11.74 0.51 -2.97
N LEU A 81 -10.72 1.35 -2.74
CA LEU A 81 -9.41 0.90 -2.31
C LEU A 81 -9.30 0.81 -0.79
N GLN A 82 -9.83 1.78 -0.04
CA GLN A 82 -9.61 1.86 1.41
C GLN A 82 -9.99 0.57 2.15
N ALA A 83 -11.06 -0.09 1.73
CA ALA A 83 -11.50 -1.36 2.33
C ALA A 83 -10.64 -2.57 1.93
N ASP A 84 -9.74 -2.42 0.94
CA ASP A 84 -8.82 -3.44 0.43
C ASP A 84 -9.51 -4.66 -0.21
N TYR A 85 -10.79 -4.58 -0.56
CA TYR A 85 -11.47 -5.72 -1.21
C TYR A 85 -10.92 -5.99 -2.59
N PHE A 86 -10.98 -5.01 -3.49
CA PHE A 86 -10.46 -5.14 -4.85
C PHE A 86 -8.92 -5.16 -4.88
N PRO A 87 -8.20 -4.18 -4.31
CA PRO A 87 -6.74 -4.19 -4.36
C PRO A 87 -6.12 -5.36 -3.60
N GLY A 88 -6.79 -5.87 -2.56
CA GLY A 88 -6.37 -7.05 -1.84
C GLY A 88 -6.33 -8.31 -2.71
N VAL A 89 -7.32 -8.48 -3.60
CA VAL A 89 -7.36 -9.60 -4.57
C VAL A 89 -6.22 -9.46 -5.59
N VAL A 90 -6.02 -8.26 -6.14
CA VAL A 90 -4.94 -7.98 -7.11
C VAL A 90 -3.58 -8.20 -6.48
N ARG A 91 -3.34 -7.65 -5.28
CA ARG A 91 -2.10 -7.85 -4.51
C ARG A 91 -1.85 -9.33 -4.27
N THR A 92 -2.85 -10.06 -3.80
CA THR A 92 -2.74 -11.49 -3.51
C THR A 92 -2.33 -12.27 -4.76
N GLY A 93 -2.99 -12.06 -5.89
CA GLY A 93 -2.67 -12.75 -7.15
C GLY A 93 -1.25 -12.45 -7.64
N LEU A 94 -0.82 -11.19 -7.58
CA LEU A 94 0.54 -10.80 -7.96
C LEU A 94 1.57 -11.40 -7.01
N GLN A 95 1.34 -11.35 -5.69
CA GLN A 95 2.28 -11.88 -4.70
C GLN A 95 2.37 -13.40 -4.70
N GLN A 96 1.28 -14.11 -4.96
CA GLN A 96 1.30 -15.57 -5.11
C GLN A 96 2.11 -16.01 -6.33
N ARG A 97 2.07 -15.24 -7.42
CA ARG A 97 2.79 -15.57 -8.66
C ARG A 97 4.26 -15.15 -8.62
N PHE A 98 4.56 -13.93 -8.18
CA PHE A 98 5.87 -13.30 -8.34
C PHE A 98 6.65 -13.17 -7.03
N GLY A 99 6.08 -13.64 -5.90
CA GLY A 99 6.67 -13.54 -4.56
C GLY A 99 6.09 -12.39 -3.75
N ASN A 100 6.16 -12.54 -2.41
CA ASN A 100 5.62 -11.60 -1.44
C ASN A 100 6.75 -10.81 -0.77
N ALA A 101 6.90 -9.52 -1.10
CA ALA A 101 7.90 -8.63 -0.50
C ALA A 101 7.41 -7.89 0.76
N GLY A 102 6.19 -8.17 1.22
CA GLY A 102 5.59 -7.58 2.42
C GLY A 102 4.19 -7.01 2.18
N ARG A 103 3.59 -6.47 3.25
CA ARG A 103 2.24 -5.87 3.17
C ARG A 103 2.22 -4.58 2.35
N GLY A 104 3.35 -3.89 2.26
CA GLY A 104 3.44 -2.57 1.66
C GLY A 104 2.94 -1.47 2.59
N LEU A 105 2.42 -0.38 2.02
CA LEU A 105 1.96 0.78 2.77
C LEU A 105 0.69 0.46 3.58
N VAL A 106 0.70 0.88 4.85
CA VAL A 106 -0.44 0.81 5.77
C VAL A 106 -0.66 2.18 6.42
N ALA A 107 -1.92 2.52 6.64
CA ALA A 107 -2.34 3.71 7.37
C ALA A 107 -3.04 3.29 8.68
N PRO A 108 -2.88 4.02 9.79
CA PRO A 108 -3.55 3.70 11.03
C PRO A 108 -5.02 4.12 11.02
N PHE A 109 -5.81 3.52 10.12
CA PHE A 109 -7.18 3.92 9.83
C PHE A 109 -8.11 3.81 11.03
N LYS A 110 -7.98 2.75 11.85
CA LYS A 110 -8.80 2.58 13.06
C LYS A 110 -8.52 3.69 14.08
N VAL A 111 -7.24 4.03 14.28
CA VAL A 111 -6.84 5.15 15.13
C VAL A 111 -7.34 6.48 14.55
N GLY A 112 -7.36 6.61 13.22
CA GLY A 112 -7.96 7.72 12.47
C GLY A 112 -9.49 7.72 12.42
N ARG A 113 -10.16 6.75 13.08
CA ARG A 113 -11.62 6.61 13.18
C ARG A 113 -12.31 6.45 11.83
N THR A 114 -11.73 5.63 10.97
CA THR A 114 -12.32 5.22 9.70
C THR A 114 -12.16 3.69 9.51
N ASN A 115 -12.81 3.13 8.49
CA ASN A 115 -12.72 1.69 8.20
C ASN A 115 -11.29 1.30 7.79
N GLU A 116 -10.89 0.12 8.23
CA GLU A 116 -9.55 -0.44 8.07
C GLU A 116 -9.62 -1.77 7.32
N PRO A 117 -8.64 -2.08 6.46
CA PRO A 117 -8.54 -3.38 5.79
C PRO A 117 -8.45 -4.54 6.78
N SER A 118 -8.91 -5.73 6.37
CA SER A 118 -8.80 -6.95 7.19
C SER A 118 -7.37 -7.50 7.28
N SER A 119 -6.46 -7.04 6.39
CA SER A 119 -5.07 -7.49 6.31
C SER A 119 -4.14 -6.92 7.40
N TYR A 120 -4.61 -5.94 8.16
CA TYR A 120 -3.91 -5.41 9.34
C TYR A 120 -4.89 -4.75 10.30
N LYS A 121 -4.41 -4.44 11.51
CA LYS A 121 -5.13 -3.67 12.53
C LYS A 121 -4.23 -2.60 13.12
N SER A 122 -4.82 -1.43 13.40
CA SER A 122 -4.17 -0.37 14.15
C SER A 122 -4.89 -0.08 15.44
N SER A 123 -4.15 0.21 16.50
CA SER A 123 -4.70 0.61 17.80
C SER A 123 -3.75 1.55 18.54
N SER A 124 -4.24 2.19 19.58
CA SER A 124 -3.48 3.06 20.47
C SER A 124 -4.12 3.08 21.86
N ASN A 125 -3.30 3.32 22.88
CA ASN A 125 -3.77 3.53 24.26
C ASN A 125 -4.38 4.93 24.48
N LYS A 126 -4.20 5.85 23.53
CA LYS A 126 -4.70 7.24 23.60
C LYS A 126 -5.46 7.61 22.33
N ARG A 127 -6.28 8.65 22.44
CA ARG A 127 -6.98 9.23 21.30
C ARG A 127 -6.05 10.16 20.53
N TRP A 128 -6.05 10.01 19.19
CA TRP A 128 -5.31 10.88 18.27
C TRP A 128 -6.25 11.86 17.58
N GLN A 129 -5.77 13.09 17.33
CA GLN A 129 -6.33 13.94 16.31
C GLN A 129 -6.03 13.29 14.96
N ALA A 130 -7.00 13.26 14.06
CA ALA A 130 -6.83 12.66 12.74
C ALA A 130 -7.41 13.54 11.65
N ARG A 131 -6.70 13.66 10.54
CA ARG A 131 -7.16 14.32 9.32
C ARG A 131 -7.03 13.38 8.13
N ARG A 132 -8.11 13.21 7.37
CA ARG A 132 -8.09 12.59 6.04
C ARG A 132 -7.93 13.68 4.97
N MET A 133 -7.35 13.36 3.83
CA MET A 133 -7.11 14.30 2.73
C MET A 133 -8.37 15.00 2.21
N VAL A 134 -9.54 14.37 2.37
CA VAL A 134 -10.85 14.93 2.01
C VAL A 134 -11.41 15.93 3.01
N ASN A 135 -10.79 16.10 4.20
CA ASN A 135 -11.22 17.01 5.22
C ASN A 135 -10.51 18.36 5.03
N GLU A 136 -11.16 19.30 4.35
CA GLU A 136 -10.56 20.59 3.99
C GLU A 136 -10.43 21.57 5.17
N LYS A 137 -11.25 21.39 6.22
CA LYS A 137 -11.32 22.32 7.38
C LYS A 137 -10.20 22.12 8.40
N ASP A 138 -9.44 21.03 8.32
CA ASP A 138 -8.37 20.71 9.26
C ASP A 138 -7.01 21.16 8.70
N SER A 139 -6.12 21.65 9.57
CA SER A 139 -4.81 22.20 9.18
C SER A 139 -3.65 21.21 9.23
N LEU A 140 -3.85 19.95 9.72
CA LEU A 140 -2.77 18.97 9.73
C LEU A 140 -2.27 18.70 8.30
N PRO A 141 -0.96 18.68 8.04
CA PRO A 141 -0.44 18.30 6.73
C PRO A 141 -0.81 16.85 6.40
N ILE A 142 -1.09 16.57 5.15
CA ILE A 142 -1.40 15.22 4.65
C ILE A 142 -0.17 14.63 4.00
N GLY A 143 0.24 13.45 4.49
CA GLY A 143 1.35 12.69 3.91
C GLY A 143 0.88 11.47 3.11
N ILE A 144 1.81 10.55 2.89
CA ILE A 144 1.75 9.47 1.90
C ILE A 144 0.49 8.60 1.93
N SER A 145 -0.10 8.34 3.09
CA SER A 145 -1.27 7.46 3.19
C SER A 145 -2.61 8.17 2.96
N GLY A 146 -2.60 9.49 2.74
CA GLY A 146 -3.83 10.30 2.67
C GLY A 146 -4.52 10.50 4.03
N LEU A 147 -3.94 9.94 5.11
CA LEU A 147 -4.36 10.11 6.50
C LEU A 147 -3.18 10.60 7.33
N SER A 148 -3.41 11.58 8.19
CA SER A 148 -2.44 12.01 9.20
C SER A 148 -3.05 11.89 10.59
N ILE A 149 -2.25 11.42 11.56
CA ILE A 149 -2.64 11.34 12.96
C ILE A 149 -1.64 12.09 13.82
N LYS A 150 -2.12 12.87 14.81
CA LYS A 150 -1.31 13.68 15.73
C LYS A 150 -1.66 13.41 17.17
N ASN A 151 -0.65 13.32 18.03
CA ASN A 151 -0.80 13.24 19.48
C ASN A 151 0.32 14.00 20.20
N ASN A 152 0.02 14.58 21.36
CA ASN A 152 0.97 15.38 22.17
C ASN A 152 1.27 14.72 23.53
N ASP A 153 0.71 13.53 23.80
CA ASP A 153 0.87 12.85 25.08
C ASP A 153 2.11 11.92 25.04
N ALA A 154 3.07 12.17 25.93
CA ALA A 154 4.31 11.39 26.04
C ALA A 154 4.10 9.93 26.43
N SER A 155 2.92 9.58 26.97
CA SER A 155 2.56 8.19 27.32
C SER A 155 1.82 7.45 26.19
N THR A 156 1.75 8.05 24.99
CA THR A 156 1.03 7.45 23.87
C THR A 156 1.83 6.35 23.19
N ASN A 157 1.11 5.40 22.62
CA ASN A 157 1.67 4.43 21.67
C ASN A 157 0.80 4.34 20.41
N LEU A 158 1.39 3.75 19.37
CA LEU A 158 0.67 3.30 18.18
C LEU A 158 1.07 1.85 17.92
N MET A 159 0.09 0.96 17.82
CA MET A 159 0.32 -0.45 17.50
C MET A 159 -0.25 -0.77 16.12
N ILE A 160 0.53 -1.50 15.34
CA ILE A 160 0.13 -2.08 14.05
C ILE A 160 0.37 -3.58 14.12
N THR A 161 -0.65 -4.36 13.75
CA THR A 161 -0.56 -5.82 13.64
C THR A 161 -1.02 -6.27 12.26
N THR A 162 -0.16 -6.93 11.51
CA THR A 162 -0.51 -7.54 10.22
C THR A 162 -1.19 -8.89 10.42
N MET A 163 -2.10 -9.21 9.50
CA MET A 163 -2.86 -10.46 9.50
C MET A 163 -2.55 -11.24 8.22
N ASN A 164 -2.13 -12.49 8.38
CA ASN A 164 -1.90 -13.38 7.24
C ASN A 164 -3.20 -13.62 6.49
N GLN A 165 -3.16 -13.58 5.17
CA GLN A 165 -4.34 -13.76 4.32
C GLN A 165 -4.02 -14.60 3.08
N HIS A 166 -4.95 -15.46 2.69
CA HIS A 166 -4.86 -16.25 1.45
C HIS A 166 -3.53 -17.02 1.29
N GLY A 167 -2.98 -17.53 2.39
CA GLY A 167 -1.69 -18.23 2.41
C GLY A 167 -0.45 -17.34 2.32
N LEU A 168 -0.62 -16.00 2.30
CA LEU A 168 0.49 -15.04 2.35
C LEU A 168 0.80 -14.64 3.78
N ASP A 169 2.08 -14.69 4.14
CA ASP A 169 2.61 -14.22 5.41
C ASP A 169 2.99 -12.73 5.29
N TYR A 170 2.31 -11.88 6.05
CA TYR A 170 2.57 -10.44 6.12
C TYR A 170 3.41 -10.03 7.34
N SER A 171 4.13 -10.97 7.97
CA SER A 171 5.16 -10.59 8.93
C SER A 171 6.26 -9.77 8.24
N PHE A 172 6.84 -8.83 8.96
CA PHE A 172 7.81 -7.87 8.44
C PHE A 172 9.07 -7.82 9.30
N SER A 173 10.17 -7.40 8.70
CA SER A 173 11.47 -7.17 9.35
C SER A 173 12.05 -5.78 9.07
N LYS A 174 11.37 -5.00 8.19
CA LYS A 174 11.74 -3.63 7.88
C LYS A 174 10.51 -2.74 7.92
N ILE A 175 10.64 -1.62 8.62
CA ILE A 175 9.60 -0.60 8.78
C ILE A 175 10.14 0.71 8.25
N THR A 176 9.42 1.35 7.33
CA THR A 176 9.62 2.76 7.00
C THR A 176 8.46 3.54 7.60
N LEU A 177 8.71 4.33 8.62
CA LEU A 177 7.73 5.22 9.24
C LEU A 177 7.80 6.58 8.57
N PHE A 178 6.69 7.04 7.98
CA PHE A 178 6.52 8.40 7.49
C PHE A 178 5.94 9.26 8.60
N HIS A 179 6.71 10.23 9.09
CA HIS A 179 6.35 11.05 10.24
C HIS A 179 7.03 12.41 10.17
N GLN A 180 6.45 13.40 10.84
CA GLN A 180 7.08 14.70 10.97
C GLN A 180 8.39 14.57 11.75
N LYS A 181 9.41 15.29 11.29
CA LYS A 181 10.72 15.38 11.92
C LYS A 181 11.01 16.80 12.43
N GLY A 182 11.98 16.92 13.30
CA GLY A 182 12.41 18.16 13.92
C GLY A 182 12.42 18.08 15.45
N LEU A 183 13.04 19.04 16.12
CA LEU A 183 13.28 19.05 17.56
C LEU A 183 12.00 18.98 18.42
N ASN A 184 10.87 19.42 17.87
CA ASN A 184 9.57 19.42 18.55
C ASN A 184 8.79 18.12 18.32
N ASN A 185 9.44 17.05 17.86
CA ASN A 185 8.80 15.76 17.65
C ASN A 185 9.35 14.71 18.60
N TYR A 186 8.49 13.79 19.03
CA TYR A 186 8.89 12.67 19.87
C TYR A 186 9.67 11.62 19.08
N ASN A 187 10.70 11.09 19.70
CA ASN A 187 11.35 9.85 19.31
C ASN A 187 10.45 8.64 19.63
N PHE A 188 10.66 7.51 18.95
CA PHE A 188 9.91 6.29 19.21
C PHE A 188 10.85 5.12 19.51
N ASN A 189 10.49 4.34 20.53
CA ASN A 189 11.01 3.01 20.78
C ASN A 189 10.05 1.99 20.17
N ILE A 190 10.57 1.09 19.33
CA ILE A 190 9.76 0.06 18.66
C ILE A 190 9.87 -1.23 19.45
N CYS A 191 8.71 -1.78 19.81
CA CYS A 191 8.54 -3.07 20.45
C CYS A 191 7.70 -4.00 19.58
N ASP A 192 7.72 -5.29 19.88
CA ASP A 192 6.69 -6.23 19.46
C ASP A 192 5.97 -6.81 20.68
N SER A 193 5.14 -7.84 20.48
CA SER A 193 4.40 -8.50 21.58
C SER A 193 5.28 -9.28 22.55
N LEU A 194 6.55 -9.54 22.22
CA LEU A 194 7.47 -10.38 22.98
C LEU A 194 8.66 -9.60 23.54
N LEU A 195 9.11 -8.56 22.85
CA LEU A 195 10.33 -7.81 23.18
C LEU A 195 10.03 -6.32 23.35
N CYS A 196 10.42 -5.77 24.52
CA CYS A 196 10.14 -4.38 24.88
C CYS A 196 10.96 -3.34 24.10
N PHE A 197 12.00 -3.75 23.38
CA PHE A 197 12.82 -2.84 22.58
C PHE A 197 13.48 -3.59 21.42
N GLN A 198 13.18 -3.19 20.20
CA GLN A 198 13.82 -3.75 19.01
C GLN A 198 14.59 -2.71 18.21
N ALA A 199 14.10 -1.48 18.16
CA ALA A 199 14.72 -0.39 17.42
C ALA A 199 14.26 0.97 17.95
N LYS A 200 15.05 2.01 17.68
CA LYS A 200 14.73 3.40 17.99
C LYS A 200 14.58 4.20 16.71
N ILE A 201 13.55 5.05 16.66
CA ILE A 201 13.39 6.08 15.64
C ILE A 201 13.73 7.42 16.25
N ASP A 202 14.72 8.09 15.67
CA ASP A 202 15.08 9.47 16.00
C ASP A 202 14.30 10.42 15.08
N ALA A 203 13.38 11.17 15.68
CA ALA A 203 12.58 12.17 15.00
C ALA A 203 13.24 13.55 14.98
N THR A 204 14.32 13.75 15.71
CA THR A 204 15.01 15.06 15.80
C THR A 204 15.80 15.37 14.55
N LEU A 205 16.28 14.34 13.83
CA LEU A 205 17.00 14.51 12.58
C LEU A 205 16.05 14.99 11.48
N ASP A 206 16.26 16.20 11.00
CA ASP A 206 15.49 16.75 9.88
C ASP A 206 15.94 16.10 8.56
N THR A 207 14.98 15.58 7.81
CA THR A 207 15.19 15.06 6.45
C THR A 207 14.06 15.54 5.55
N LEU A 208 14.38 15.87 4.30
CA LEU A 208 13.41 16.37 3.32
C LEU A 208 12.21 15.43 3.13
N GLN A 209 12.39 14.12 3.32
CA GLN A 209 11.33 13.13 3.11
C GLN A 209 10.51 12.83 4.36
N GLU A 210 10.90 13.36 5.52
CA GLU A 210 10.19 13.13 6.80
C GLU A 210 9.86 11.64 7.01
N LEU A 211 10.86 10.78 6.92
CA LEU A 211 10.72 9.34 7.16
C LEU A 211 11.92 8.78 7.94
N SER A 212 11.69 7.64 8.58
CA SER A 212 12.73 6.86 9.25
C SER A 212 12.62 5.39 8.85
N VAL A 213 13.75 4.76 8.56
CA VAL A 213 13.82 3.34 8.22
C VAL A 213 14.48 2.58 9.34
N VAL A 214 13.84 1.54 9.83
CA VAL A 214 14.39 0.65 10.86
C VAL A 214 14.23 -0.81 10.47
N LYS A 215 15.20 -1.62 10.88
CA LYS A 215 15.13 -3.08 10.80
C LYS A 215 14.83 -3.64 12.18
N THR A 216 13.98 -4.66 12.21
CA THR A 216 13.55 -5.35 13.42
C THR A 216 13.72 -6.86 13.23
N LYS A 217 13.54 -7.64 14.29
CA LYS A 217 13.27 -9.07 14.14
C LYS A 217 11.95 -9.25 13.37
N ARG A 218 11.82 -10.35 12.63
CA ARG A 218 10.59 -10.67 11.91
C ARG A 218 9.42 -10.83 12.88
N SER A 219 8.40 -10.02 12.71
CA SER A 219 7.20 -9.99 13.55
C SER A 219 5.98 -9.59 12.72
N ASN A 220 4.80 -9.94 13.19
CA ASN A 220 3.54 -9.42 12.66
C ASN A 220 3.02 -8.21 13.45
N CYS A 221 3.75 -7.77 14.49
CA CYS A 221 3.34 -6.66 15.35
C CYS A 221 4.48 -5.66 15.53
N ALA A 222 4.15 -4.38 15.48
CA ALA A 222 5.03 -3.29 15.89
C ALA A 222 4.26 -2.32 16.79
N ILE A 223 4.86 -2.00 17.94
CA ILE A 223 4.36 -1.02 18.90
C ILE A 223 5.36 0.13 18.93
N PHE A 224 4.92 1.29 18.49
CA PHE A 224 5.68 2.53 18.52
C PHE A 224 5.34 3.25 19.82
N ASN A 225 6.21 3.13 20.84
CA ASN A 225 6.08 3.86 22.09
C ASN A 225 6.86 5.16 21.99
N VAL A 226 6.29 6.26 22.46
CA VAL A 226 7.03 7.51 22.63
C VAL A 226 8.19 7.24 23.58
N ASP A 227 9.38 7.75 23.24
CA ASP A 227 10.54 7.66 24.11
C ASP A 227 10.40 8.64 25.29
N THR A 228 10.15 8.09 26.48
CA THR A 228 9.90 8.87 27.71
C THR A 228 11.15 9.61 28.22
N GLN A 229 12.33 9.27 27.75
CA GLN A 229 13.55 10.01 28.07
C GLN A 229 13.62 11.37 27.35
N ASP A 230 12.77 11.57 26.34
CA ASP A 230 12.72 12.75 25.49
C ASP A 230 11.53 13.67 25.82
N THR A 231 11.27 13.89 27.11
CA THR A 231 10.07 14.63 27.59
C THR A 231 10.26 16.14 27.71
N ALA A 232 11.42 16.68 27.32
CA ALA A 232 11.69 18.13 27.40
C ALA A 232 10.86 18.90 26.37
N GLY A 233 9.97 19.78 26.82
CA GLY A 233 9.20 20.71 25.99
C GLY A 233 7.86 20.16 25.47
N ASN A 234 7.12 21.00 24.74
CA ASN A 234 5.84 20.66 24.09
C ASN A 234 6.10 19.91 22.78
N LYS A 235 6.36 18.60 22.86
CA LYS A 235 6.57 17.76 21.67
C LYS A 235 5.30 17.15 21.13
N THR A 236 5.37 16.71 19.90
CA THR A 236 4.23 16.06 19.21
C THR A 236 4.70 14.81 18.47
N SER A 237 3.79 13.87 18.28
CA SER A 237 3.90 12.79 17.30
C SER A 237 2.96 13.10 16.15
N LEU A 238 3.46 13.26 14.93
CA LEU A 238 2.64 13.41 13.73
C LEU A 238 3.06 12.35 12.71
N ILE A 239 2.18 11.40 12.46
CA ILE A 239 2.43 10.22 11.62
C ILE A 239 1.57 10.27 10.37
N TYR A 240 2.17 9.97 9.22
CA TYR A 240 1.57 9.99 7.88
C TYR A 240 1.29 8.59 7.30
N GLY A 241 1.80 7.55 7.92
CA GLY A 241 1.70 6.16 7.46
C GLY A 241 2.98 5.40 7.66
N MET A 242 2.98 4.13 7.29
CA MET A 242 4.18 3.29 7.35
C MET A 242 4.19 2.23 6.26
N MET A 243 5.38 1.82 5.84
CA MET A 243 5.58 0.74 4.90
C MET A 243 6.18 -0.46 5.64
N LEU A 244 5.60 -1.64 5.44
CA LEU A 244 5.98 -2.88 6.09
C LEU A 244 6.50 -3.87 5.04
N GLU A 245 7.79 -4.21 5.14
CA GLU A 245 8.51 -5.07 4.21
C GLU A 245 9.09 -6.28 4.96
N ASN A 246 9.16 -7.42 4.28
CA ASN A 246 9.78 -8.63 4.84
C ASN A 246 11.17 -8.91 4.25
N GLU A 247 11.68 -8.01 3.42
CA GLU A 247 12.98 -8.07 2.73
C GLU A 247 13.15 -9.29 1.80
N GLN A 248 12.05 -9.98 1.47
CA GLN A 248 12.06 -11.07 0.49
C GLN A 248 11.86 -10.53 -0.93
N GLN A 249 12.19 -11.35 -1.89
CA GLN A 249 11.94 -11.07 -3.29
C GLN A 249 10.45 -11.14 -3.62
N GLY A 250 9.95 -10.21 -4.44
CA GLY A 250 8.55 -10.26 -4.85
C GLY A 250 7.93 -8.92 -5.20
N ILE A 251 6.61 -8.90 -5.12
CA ILE A 251 5.80 -7.71 -5.34
C ILE A 251 5.62 -6.95 -4.03
N LEU A 252 5.92 -5.65 -4.07
CA LEU A 252 5.55 -4.70 -3.03
C LEU A 252 4.40 -3.83 -3.57
N TYR A 253 3.20 -4.07 -3.05
CA TYR A 253 1.99 -3.42 -3.52
C TYR A 253 1.49 -2.41 -2.49
N HIS A 254 1.60 -1.13 -2.82
CA HIS A 254 1.13 -0.02 -2.01
C HIS A 254 -0.26 0.40 -2.43
N MET A 255 -1.17 0.40 -1.49
CA MET A 255 -2.53 0.90 -1.68
C MET A 255 -2.70 2.21 -0.91
N ILE A 256 -3.16 3.25 -1.59
CA ILE A 256 -3.49 4.55 -1.02
C ILE A 256 -4.92 4.86 -1.41
N GLY A 257 -5.87 4.59 -0.51
CA GLY A 257 -7.28 4.80 -0.75
C GLY A 257 -7.93 5.52 0.43
N ILE A 258 -8.70 6.58 0.14
CA ILE A 258 -9.42 7.37 1.15
C ILE A 258 -10.87 7.53 0.73
N ASN A 259 -11.79 7.17 1.63
CA ASN A 259 -13.23 7.34 1.39
C ASN A 259 -13.57 8.77 0.98
N GLY A 260 -14.19 8.92 -0.19
CA GLY A 260 -14.58 10.20 -0.74
C GLY A 260 -13.46 10.94 -1.49
N ALA A 261 -12.32 10.30 -1.74
CA ALA A 261 -11.22 10.94 -2.46
C ALA A 261 -11.58 11.17 -3.94
N GLU A 262 -11.11 12.28 -4.45
CA GLU A 262 -11.19 12.74 -5.83
C GLU A 262 -9.79 13.13 -6.32
N TYR A 263 -9.57 13.32 -7.62
CA TYR A 263 -8.29 13.80 -8.19
C TYR A 263 -7.80 15.07 -7.50
N ARG A 264 -8.69 16.06 -7.29
CA ARG A 264 -8.34 17.34 -6.66
C ARG A 264 -7.72 17.18 -5.26
N HIS A 265 -8.07 16.12 -4.52
CA HIS A 265 -7.50 15.87 -3.21
C HIS A 265 -6.04 15.39 -3.31
N TYR A 266 -5.72 14.54 -4.30
CA TYR A 266 -4.35 14.10 -4.56
C TYR A 266 -3.48 15.24 -5.10
N ASN A 267 -4.03 16.07 -6.00
CA ASN A 267 -3.31 17.20 -6.60
C ASN A 267 -2.98 18.31 -5.58
N LYS A 268 -3.80 18.47 -4.52
CA LYS A 268 -3.66 19.53 -3.52
C LYS A 268 -2.54 19.29 -2.50
N HIS A 269 -2.15 18.05 -2.24
CA HIS A 269 -1.29 17.71 -1.11
C HIS A 269 0.16 17.44 -1.52
N GLU A 270 0.97 18.50 -1.60
CA GLU A 270 2.39 18.45 -1.99
C GLU A 270 3.22 17.47 -1.17
N LYS A 271 3.02 17.38 0.16
CA LYS A 271 3.74 16.44 1.01
C LYS A 271 3.45 14.98 0.63
N LEU A 272 2.21 14.65 0.30
CA LEU A 272 1.85 13.33 -0.21
C LEU A 272 2.61 13.04 -1.50
N GLN A 273 2.61 13.97 -2.44
CA GLN A 273 3.32 13.83 -3.72
C GLN A 273 4.84 13.66 -3.51
N GLN A 274 5.46 14.47 -2.65
CA GLN A 274 6.88 14.35 -2.30
C GLN A 274 7.21 12.98 -1.70
N GLN A 275 6.37 12.47 -0.80
CA GLN A 275 6.60 11.18 -0.17
C GLN A 275 6.34 10.00 -1.11
N LEU A 276 5.45 10.14 -2.12
CA LEU A 276 5.25 9.13 -3.16
C LEU A 276 6.52 8.84 -3.96
N THR A 277 7.39 9.83 -4.16
CA THR A 277 8.66 9.64 -4.89
C THR A 277 9.58 8.63 -4.20
N TYR A 278 9.47 8.48 -2.88
CA TYR A 278 10.24 7.49 -2.12
C TYR A 278 9.89 6.05 -2.50
N LEU A 279 8.66 5.78 -2.89
CA LEU A 279 8.21 4.43 -3.24
C LEU A 279 8.81 3.90 -4.54
N LYS A 280 9.29 4.77 -5.44
CA LYS A 280 9.90 4.44 -6.74
C LYS A 280 9.08 3.40 -7.51
N PRO A 281 7.81 3.68 -7.84
CA PRO A 281 6.92 2.70 -8.44
C PRO A 281 7.36 2.29 -9.85
N ASP A 282 7.18 1.00 -10.17
CA ASP A 282 7.30 0.44 -11.50
C ASP A 282 5.98 0.54 -12.28
N LEU A 283 4.86 0.61 -11.54
CA LEU A 283 3.52 0.85 -12.06
C LEU A 283 2.73 1.72 -11.08
N ILE A 284 2.07 2.74 -11.61
CA ILE A 284 1.06 3.52 -10.90
C ILE A 284 -0.30 3.19 -11.49
N ILE A 285 -1.26 2.83 -10.63
CA ILE A 285 -2.66 2.62 -10.98
C ILE A 285 -3.47 3.72 -10.29
N ILE A 286 -4.35 4.39 -11.02
CA ILE A 286 -5.24 5.41 -10.48
C ILE A 286 -6.68 4.95 -10.69
N SER A 287 -7.42 4.77 -9.59
CA SER A 287 -8.82 4.33 -9.58
C SER A 287 -9.67 5.40 -8.89
N LEU A 288 -9.96 6.47 -9.62
CA LEU A 288 -10.73 7.64 -9.21
C LEU A 288 -11.82 7.94 -10.24
N GLY A 289 -12.68 8.91 -9.97
CA GLY A 289 -13.75 9.36 -10.86
C GLY A 289 -15.15 9.08 -10.32
N THR A 290 -15.32 8.12 -9.43
CA THR A 290 -16.64 7.78 -8.88
C THR A 290 -17.22 8.92 -8.04
N ASN A 291 -16.41 9.54 -7.18
CA ASN A 291 -16.89 10.63 -6.33
C ASN A 291 -17.14 11.91 -7.11
N GLU A 292 -16.33 12.19 -8.12
CA GLU A 292 -16.53 13.31 -9.05
C GLU A 292 -17.83 13.13 -9.84
N ALA A 293 -18.09 11.92 -10.37
CA ALA A 293 -19.30 11.64 -11.12
C ALA A 293 -20.58 11.71 -10.26
N TYR A 294 -20.46 11.56 -8.94
CA TYR A 294 -21.57 11.67 -7.99
C TYR A 294 -21.90 13.12 -7.61
N ALA A 295 -21.05 14.07 -7.99
CA ALA A 295 -21.25 15.47 -7.67
C ALA A 295 -22.52 16.04 -8.35
N PRO A 296 -23.41 16.76 -7.65
CA PRO A 296 -24.67 17.28 -8.21
C PRO A 296 -24.47 18.19 -9.42
N LYS A 297 -23.29 18.77 -9.57
CA LYS A 297 -22.92 19.70 -10.66
C LYS A 297 -21.70 19.19 -11.41
N TYR A 298 -21.64 17.88 -11.72
CA TYR A 298 -20.56 17.30 -12.49
C TYR A 298 -20.40 17.98 -13.85
N LYS A 299 -19.18 18.35 -14.19
CA LYS A 299 -18.77 18.83 -15.52
C LYS A 299 -17.55 18.03 -15.98
N SER A 300 -17.65 17.44 -17.17
CA SER A 300 -16.55 16.66 -17.76
C SER A 300 -15.28 17.51 -17.95
N SER A 301 -15.42 18.81 -18.29
CA SER A 301 -14.29 19.73 -18.39
C SER A 301 -13.50 19.87 -17.11
N ASP A 302 -14.20 19.97 -15.97
CA ASP A 302 -13.58 20.12 -14.67
C ASP A 302 -12.86 18.82 -14.25
N PHE A 303 -13.45 17.68 -14.58
CA PHE A 303 -12.84 16.37 -14.35
C PHE A 303 -11.56 16.20 -15.18
N ILE A 304 -11.61 16.50 -16.49
CA ILE A 304 -10.43 16.44 -17.37
C ILE A 304 -9.32 17.33 -16.84
N ALA A 305 -9.63 18.58 -16.46
CA ALA A 305 -8.64 19.51 -15.91
C ALA A 305 -7.97 18.97 -14.63
N GLN A 306 -8.70 18.19 -13.79
CA GLN A 306 -8.13 17.55 -12.60
C GLN A 306 -7.24 16.34 -12.93
N VAL A 307 -7.55 15.63 -14.01
CA VAL A 307 -6.72 14.50 -14.50
C VAL A 307 -5.42 15.00 -15.10
N ASP A 308 -5.46 16.14 -15.79
CA ASP A 308 -4.32 16.73 -16.51
C ASP A 308 -3.39 17.54 -15.60
N SER A 309 -3.78 17.83 -14.36
CA SER A 309 -3.02 18.63 -13.39
C SER A 309 -2.13 17.77 -12.49
#